data_892ed059b10d842ff02b2201f7359fc3
#
_entry.id   892ed059b10d842ff02b2201f7359fc3
#
_cell.length_a   1.000
_cell.length_b   1.000
_cell.length_c   1.000
_cell.angle_alpha   90.00
_cell.angle_beta   90.00
_cell.angle_gamma   90.00
#
_symmetry.space_group_name_H-M   'P 1'
#
loop_
_entity.id
_entity.type
_entity.pdbx_description
1 polymer ?
#
loop_
_entity_poly.entity_id
_entity_poly.type
_entity_poly.pdbx_seq_one_letter_code
_entity_poly.pdbx_strand_id
1 'polypeptide(L)'
;MINTEKYTSNTQLYIKNVEDFLKDKYGEIKPSWIGLLDSLAFQYDLYQLSKVGIVENGLVTQTNRGMAPNPCIKILNDANIQVQKLVNALGI
;
A
#
# COMPACT_ATOMS: atom_id res chain seq x y z
N MET A 1 14.49 -11.15 0.65
CA MET A 1 13.64 -10.06 0.15
C MET A 1 12.35 -10.61 -0.39
N ILE A 2 11.27 -9.86 -0.32
CA ILE A 2 9.98 -10.34 -0.83
C ILE A 2 9.93 -10.22 -2.35
N ASN A 3 9.07 -11.05 -2.96
CA ASN A 3 8.78 -10.95 -4.39
C ASN A 3 7.69 -9.89 -4.61
N THR A 4 8.02 -8.84 -5.37
CA THR A 4 7.11 -7.73 -5.67
C THR A 4 6.68 -7.68 -7.13
N GLU A 5 7.01 -8.67 -7.94
CA GLU A 5 6.73 -8.67 -9.39
C GLU A 5 5.24 -8.55 -9.71
N LYS A 6 4.37 -9.08 -8.85
CA LYS A 6 2.91 -9.03 -9.02
C LYS A 6 2.29 -7.66 -8.73
N TYR A 7 3.07 -6.72 -8.22
CA TYR A 7 2.59 -5.40 -7.85
C TYR A 7 2.94 -4.35 -8.89
N THR A 8 2.32 -3.17 -8.80
CA THR A 8 2.62 -2.04 -9.70
C THR A 8 4.05 -1.56 -9.51
N SER A 9 4.55 -0.83 -10.52
CA SER A 9 5.91 -0.27 -10.48
C SER A 9 6.12 0.66 -9.28
N ASN A 10 5.11 1.45 -8.93
CA ASN A 10 5.19 2.36 -7.78
C ASN A 10 5.35 1.58 -6.48
N THR A 11 4.62 0.48 -6.32
CA THR A 11 4.73 -0.39 -5.14
C THR A 11 6.10 -1.07 -5.08
N GLN A 12 6.58 -1.57 -6.21
CA GLN A 12 7.91 -2.18 -6.28
C GLN A 12 9.00 -1.20 -5.84
N LEU A 13 8.95 0.03 -6.33
CA LEU A 13 9.90 1.07 -5.97
C LEU A 13 9.80 1.43 -4.49
N TYR A 14 8.58 1.57 -3.98
CA TYR A 14 8.36 1.89 -2.56
C TYR A 14 8.96 0.83 -1.64
N ILE A 15 8.72 -0.45 -1.94
CA ILE A 15 9.25 -1.55 -1.12
C ILE A 15 10.78 -1.63 -1.21
N LYS A 16 11.34 -1.41 -2.39
CA LYS A 16 12.79 -1.36 -2.53
C LYS A 16 13.38 -0.26 -1.65
N ASN A 17 12.78 0.92 -1.64
CA ASN A 17 13.23 2.04 -0.83
C ASN A 17 13.13 1.73 0.66
N VAL A 18 12.05 1.08 1.09
CA VAL A 18 11.86 0.65 2.49
C VAL A 18 12.95 -0.37 2.88
N GLU A 19 13.20 -1.36 2.03
CA GLU A 19 14.23 -2.36 2.29
C GLU A 19 15.62 -1.72 2.38
N ASP A 20 15.94 -0.81 1.48
CA ASP A 20 17.23 -0.08 1.48
C ASP A 20 17.38 0.75 2.77
N PHE A 21 16.31 1.44 3.19
CA PHE A 21 16.31 2.20 4.43
C PHE A 21 16.57 1.30 5.65
N LEU A 22 15.92 0.15 5.71
CA LEU A 22 16.08 -0.80 6.81
C LEU A 22 17.51 -1.36 6.86
N LYS A 23 18.10 -1.68 5.70
CA LYS A 23 19.48 -2.14 5.60
C LYS A 23 20.45 -1.06 6.08
N ASP A 24 20.23 0.19 5.67
CA ASP A 24 21.11 1.30 6.07
C ASP A 24 21.02 1.56 7.58
N LYS A 25 19.81 1.51 8.14
CA LYS A 25 19.59 1.83 9.56
C LYS A 25 20.00 0.69 10.49
N TYR A 26 19.72 -0.55 10.11
CA TYR A 26 19.90 -1.72 10.98
C TYR A 26 20.98 -2.70 10.49
N GLY A 27 21.54 -2.47 9.31
CA GLY A 27 22.58 -3.31 8.72
C GLY A 27 22.09 -4.55 7.98
N GLU A 28 20.83 -4.97 8.21
CA GLU A 28 20.26 -6.15 7.57
C GLU A 28 18.75 -6.10 7.58
N ILE A 29 18.12 -6.97 6.78
CA ILE A 29 16.69 -7.23 6.84
C ILE A 29 16.47 -8.43 7.75
N LYS A 30 15.83 -8.22 8.89
CA LYS A 30 15.52 -9.31 9.83
C LYS A 30 14.47 -10.25 9.25
N PRO A 31 14.61 -11.58 9.42
CA PRO A 31 13.62 -12.53 8.93
C PRO A 31 12.20 -12.24 9.43
N SER A 32 12.05 -11.72 10.65
CA SER A 32 10.76 -11.37 11.22
C SER A 32 10.07 -10.23 10.48
N TRP A 33 10.79 -9.44 9.69
CA TRP A 33 10.22 -8.32 8.92
C TRP A 33 9.65 -8.74 7.57
N ILE A 34 9.95 -9.95 7.08
CA ILE A 34 9.52 -10.38 5.74
C ILE A 34 8.00 -10.39 5.63
N GLY A 35 7.31 -10.91 6.65
CA GLY A 35 5.85 -10.89 6.68
C GLY A 35 5.28 -9.47 6.72
N LEU A 36 5.92 -8.57 7.48
CA LEU A 36 5.51 -7.17 7.53
C LEU A 36 5.73 -6.47 6.19
N LEU A 37 6.84 -6.74 5.52
CA LEU A 37 7.14 -6.18 4.20
C LEU A 37 6.15 -6.68 3.15
N ASP A 38 5.80 -7.96 3.18
CA ASP A 38 4.81 -8.51 2.26
C ASP A 38 3.43 -7.87 2.46
N SER A 39 3.00 -7.73 3.71
CA SER A 39 1.76 -7.05 4.04
C SER A 39 1.79 -5.58 3.65
N LEU A 40 2.91 -4.90 3.85
CA LEU A 40 3.09 -3.51 3.46
C LEU A 40 2.98 -3.36 1.94
N ALA A 41 3.60 -4.25 1.17
CA ALA A 41 3.52 -4.23 -0.28
C ALA A 41 2.07 -4.37 -0.76
N PHE A 42 1.32 -5.31 -0.20
CA PHE A 42 -0.07 -5.54 -0.55
C PHE A 42 -0.92 -4.31 -0.24
N GLN A 43 -0.79 -3.74 0.96
CA GLN A 43 -1.59 -2.58 1.37
C GLN A 43 -1.23 -1.32 0.58
N TYR A 44 0.05 -1.10 0.31
CA TYR A 44 0.49 0.04 -0.50
C TYR A 44 -0.01 -0.07 -1.94
N ASP A 45 0.02 -1.27 -2.53
CA ASP A 45 -0.50 -1.51 -3.88
C ASP A 45 -2.01 -1.25 -3.93
N LEU A 46 -2.75 -1.71 -2.93
CA LEU A 46 -4.18 -1.45 -2.81
C LEU A 46 -4.46 0.05 -2.70
N TYR A 47 -3.66 0.78 -1.93
CA TYR A 47 -3.72 2.23 -1.82
C TYR A 47 -3.53 2.90 -3.20
N GLN A 48 -2.51 2.49 -3.96
CA GLN A 48 -2.23 3.05 -5.29
C GLN A 48 -3.37 2.78 -6.27
N LEU A 49 -3.88 1.55 -6.31
CA LEU A 49 -4.98 1.17 -7.20
C LEU A 49 -6.26 1.91 -6.84
N SER A 50 -6.53 2.13 -5.55
CA SER A 50 -7.70 2.88 -5.11
C SER A 50 -7.61 4.35 -5.49
N LYS A 51 -6.43 4.95 -5.45
CA LYS A 51 -6.21 6.32 -5.95
C LYS A 51 -6.55 6.43 -7.43
N VAL A 52 -6.10 5.48 -8.24
CA VAL A 52 -6.42 5.43 -9.67
C VAL A 52 -7.93 5.35 -9.86
N GLY A 53 -8.61 4.49 -9.12
CA GLY A 53 -10.07 4.35 -9.18
C GLY A 53 -10.80 5.65 -8.85
N ILE A 54 -10.32 6.43 -7.88
CA ILE A 54 -10.90 7.73 -7.53
C ILE A 54 -10.64 8.76 -8.62
N VAL A 55 -9.42 8.80 -9.15
CA VAL A 55 -9.07 9.75 -10.22
C VAL A 55 -9.88 9.49 -11.49
N GLU A 56 -10.06 8.22 -11.86
CA GLU A 56 -10.79 7.85 -13.06
C GLU A 56 -12.30 7.99 -12.92
N ASN A 57 -12.87 7.67 -11.75
CA ASN A 57 -14.32 7.55 -11.56
C ASN A 57 -14.91 8.66 -10.68
N GLY A 58 -14.09 9.50 -10.08
CA GLY A 58 -14.52 10.58 -9.19
C GLY A 58 -14.89 10.10 -7.79
N LEU A 59 -15.33 11.05 -6.96
CA LEU A 59 -15.67 10.80 -5.55
C LEU A 59 -17.02 10.12 -5.37
N VAL A 60 -17.91 10.22 -6.36
CA VAL A 60 -19.23 9.58 -6.37
C VAL A 60 -19.38 8.81 -7.66
N THR A 61 -20.17 7.74 -7.62
CA THR A 61 -20.47 6.91 -8.78
C THR A 61 -21.98 6.82 -8.98
N GLN A 62 -22.41 6.70 -10.25
CA GLN A 62 -23.81 6.48 -10.60
C GLN A 62 -24.17 5.01 -10.32
N THR A 63 -25.26 4.80 -9.60
CA THR A 63 -25.80 3.47 -9.32
C THR A 63 -27.27 3.39 -9.76
N ASN A 64 -27.86 2.19 -9.70
CA ASN A 64 -29.28 1.99 -9.99
C ASN A 64 -30.21 2.75 -9.00
N ARG A 65 -29.68 3.16 -7.86
CA ARG A 65 -30.40 3.90 -6.82
C ARG A 65 -30.03 5.38 -6.77
N GLY A 66 -29.29 5.87 -7.79
CA GLY A 66 -28.80 7.24 -7.85
C GLY A 66 -27.29 7.30 -7.64
N MET A 67 -26.80 8.40 -7.07
CA MET A 67 -25.37 8.61 -6.82
C MET A 67 -24.97 7.99 -5.49
N ALA A 68 -23.80 7.37 -5.45
CA ALA A 68 -23.24 6.78 -4.26
C ALA A 68 -21.73 7.15 -4.14
N PRO A 69 -21.15 7.18 -2.93
CA PRO A 69 -19.70 7.37 -2.79
C PRO A 69 -18.95 6.28 -3.54
N ASN A 70 -17.82 6.66 -4.16
CA ASN A 70 -16.95 5.70 -4.82
C ASN A 70 -16.37 4.74 -3.76
N PRO A 71 -16.57 3.42 -3.88
CA PRO A 71 -16.07 2.46 -2.88
C PRO A 71 -14.54 2.51 -2.71
N CYS A 72 -13.81 3.00 -3.71
CA CYS A 72 -12.36 3.17 -3.59
C CYS A 72 -11.95 4.16 -2.50
N ILE A 73 -12.84 5.09 -2.09
CA ILE A 73 -12.54 6.04 -1.02
C ILE A 73 -12.32 5.31 0.31
N LYS A 74 -13.21 4.39 0.67
CA LYS A 74 -13.08 3.59 1.89
C LYS A 74 -11.86 2.68 1.82
N ILE A 75 -11.66 2.02 0.68
CA ILE A 75 -10.52 1.12 0.47
C ILE A 75 -9.21 1.89 0.62
N LEU A 76 -9.12 3.09 0.02
CA LEU A 76 -7.95 3.94 0.11
C LEU A 76 -7.66 4.34 1.56
N ASN A 77 -8.67 4.78 2.31
CA ASN A 77 -8.51 5.20 3.69
C ASN A 77 -8.07 4.03 4.58
N ASP A 78 -8.70 2.87 4.43
CA ASP A 78 -8.34 1.67 5.20
C ASP A 78 -6.92 1.21 4.88
N ALA A 79 -6.54 1.20 3.60
CA ALA A 79 -5.20 0.83 3.16
C ALA A 79 -4.15 1.80 3.70
N ASN A 80 -4.43 3.10 3.68
CA ASN A 80 -3.52 4.11 4.21
C ASN A 80 -3.25 3.91 5.71
N ILE A 81 -4.29 3.62 6.48
CA ILE A 81 -4.16 3.32 7.91
C ILE A 81 -3.28 2.09 8.13
N GLN A 82 -3.49 1.02 7.34
CA GLN A 82 -2.70 -0.20 7.45
C GLN A 82 -1.24 0.03 7.06
N VAL A 83 -0.98 0.81 6.01
CA VAL A 83 0.38 1.17 5.61
C VAL A 83 1.10 1.88 6.77
N GLN A 84 0.46 2.85 7.41
CA GLN A 84 1.05 3.57 8.53
C GLN A 84 1.35 2.66 9.73
N LYS A 85 0.44 1.75 10.05
CA LYS A 85 0.66 0.76 11.12
C LYS A 85 1.84 -0.15 10.83
N LEU A 86 1.97 -0.61 9.59
CA LEU A 86 3.05 -1.51 9.18
C LEU A 86 4.40 -0.78 9.16
N VAL A 87 4.43 0.46 8.70
CA VAL A 87 5.63 1.30 8.74
C VAL A 87 6.10 1.49 10.20
N ASN A 88 5.17 1.76 11.11
CA ASN A 88 5.49 1.88 12.54
C ASN A 88 6.00 0.56 13.11
N ALA A 89 5.41 -0.57 12.73
CA ALA A 89 5.85 -1.89 13.19
C ALA A 89 7.26 -2.22 12.70
N LEU A 90 7.67 -1.70 11.54
CA LEU A 90 9.02 -1.86 11.01
C LEU A 90 10.04 -0.94 11.68
N GLY A 91 9.60 0.01 12.51
CA GLY A 91 10.48 0.95 13.20
C GLY A 91 10.99 2.09 12.31
N ILE A 92 10.22 2.41 11.30
CA ILE A 92 10.54 3.52 10.38
C ILE A 92 9.95 4.82 10.90
#